data_fac37ddafb6c8d1e2c52db02362692e9
#
_entry.id   fac37ddafb6c8d1e2c52db02362692e9
#
_cell.length_a   1.000
_cell.length_b   1.000
_cell.length_c   1.000
_cell.angle_alpha   90.00
_cell.angle_beta   90.00
_cell.angle_gamma   90.00
#
_symmetry.space_group_name_H-M   'P 1'
#
loop_
_entity.id
_entity.type
_entity.pdbx_description
1 polymer ?
#
loop_
_entity_poly.entity_id
_entity_poly.type
_entity_poly.pdbx_seq_one_letter_code
_entity_poly.pdbx_strand_id
1 'polypeptide(L)'
;VRSLTADCPDNVFYVKRLTRDEIKSLMAQCTCLVCASRDDPMPTFVTEGLIFGKPAIVSEHTGTAGLITEGVDGFVYEDDDPEKLAERLAWAIEHPEKLAAMRPACRELYESHYSKQAFSDSLQQAVKELTGE
;
A
#
# COMPACT_ATOMS: atom_id res chain seq x y z
N VAL A 1 -6.63 8.55 20.44
CA VAL A 1 -6.48 9.12 19.09
C VAL A 1 -6.41 10.65 19.14
N ARG A 2 -7.31 11.32 19.89
CA ARG A 2 -7.28 12.80 20.00
C ARG A 2 -5.99 13.36 20.61
N SER A 3 -5.31 12.61 21.50
CA SER A 3 -4.05 13.05 22.11
C SER A 3 -2.86 12.98 21.14
N LEU A 4 -2.91 12.05 20.17
CA LEU A 4 -1.82 11.86 19.19
C LEU A 4 -1.83 12.89 18.06
N THR A 5 -2.95 13.61 17.89
CA THR A 5 -3.08 14.64 16.84
C THR A 5 -3.00 16.06 17.35
N ALA A 6 -2.94 16.24 18.68
CA ALA A 6 -2.86 17.58 19.31
C ALA A 6 -1.56 18.33 18.97
N ASP A 7 -0.47 17.58 18.73
CA ASP A 7 0.86 18.10 18.45
C ASP A 7 1.28 17.85 16.98
N CYS A 8 0.33 17.53 16.09
CA CYS A 8 0.64 17.34 14.68
C CYS A 8 1.04 18.66 14.01
N PRO A 9 2.06 18.65 13.14
CA PRO A 9 2.38 19.77 12.28
C PRO A 9 1.18 20.22 11.43
N ASP A 10 1.15 21.50 11.05
CA ASP A 10 0.04 22.12 10.28
C ASP A 10 -0.23 21.45 8.92
N ASN A 11 0.72 20.66 8.43
CA ASN A 11 0.61 19.89 7.17
C ASN A 11 0.11 18.45 7.37
N VAL A 12 -0.25 18.05 8.60
CA VAL A 12 -0.82 16.72 8.92
C VAL A 12 -2.28 16.87 9.31
N PHE A 13 -3.16 16.22 8.56
CA PHE A 13 -4.60 16.30 8.75
C PHE A 13 -5.17 14.96 9.19
N TYR A 14 -5.88 14.96 10.31
CA TYR A 14 -6.65 13.83 10.76
C TYR A 14 -8.10 13.90 10.29
N VAL A 15 -8.52 12.90 9.53
CA VAL A 15 -9.91 12.75 9.10
C VAL A 15 -10.54 11.56 9.79
N LYS A 16 -11.58 11.80 10.59
CA LYS A 16 -12.20 10.76 11.42
C LYS A 16 -12.90 9.67 10.62
N ARG A 17 -13.54 10.03 9.54
CA ARG A 17 -14.32 9.13 8.68
C ARG A 17 -14.44 9.73 7.29
N LEU A 18 -14.29 8.88 6.30
CA LEU A 18 -14.47 9.19 4.90
C LEU A 18 -15.52 8.25 4.30
N THR A 19 -16.29 8.75 3.37
CA THR A 19 -17.14 7.96 2.50
C THR A 19 -16.28 7.22 1.46
N ARG A 20 -16.83 6.20 0.82
CA ARG A 20 -16.14 5.45 -0.23
C ARG A 20 -15.69 6.34 -1.39
N ASP A 21 -16.51 7.32 -1.78
CA ASP A 21 -16.18 8.22 -2.90
C ASP A 21 -15.11 9.25 -2.51
N GLU A 22 -15.09 9.72 -1.27
CA GLU A 22 -14.01 10.55 -0.74
C GLU A 22 -12.67 9.79 -0.69
N ILE A 23 -12.70 8.51 -0.25
CA ILE A 23 -11.49 7.65 -0.26
C ILE A 23 -10.97 7.48 -1.68
N LYS A 24 -11.82 7.17 -2.66
CA LYS A 24 -11.42 7.05 -4.07
C LYS A 24 -10.84 8.36 -4.61
N SER A 25 -11.45 9.49 -4.26
CA SER A 25 -10.96 10.81 -4.67
C SER A 25 -9.57 11.11 -4.10
N LEU A 26 -9.33 10.78 -2.83
CA LEU A 26 -8.02 10.92 -2.20
C LEU A 26 -6.99 9.97 -2.82
N MET A 27 -7.34 8.71 -3.06
CA MET A 27 -6.46 7.74 -3.72
C MET A 27 -6.07 8.19 -5.13
N ALA A 28 -6.99 8.79 -5.88
CA ALA A 28 -6.68 9.32 -7.20
C ALA A 28 -5.66 10.49 -7.15
N GLN A 29 -5.67 11.28 -6.08
CA GLN A 29 -4.87 12.50 -5.92
C GLN A 29 -3.57 12.28 -5.15
N CYS A 30 -3.50 11.32 -4.22
CA CYS A 30 -2.29 11.09 -3.42
C CYS A 30 -1.11 10.67 -4.29
N THR A 31 0.10 10.88 -3.80
CA THR A 31 1.34 10.49 -4.47
C THR A 31 1.73 9.06 -4.11
N CYS A 32 1.58 8.69 -2.85
CA CYS A 32 1.79 7.33 -2.33
C CYS A 32 0.87 7.05 -1.14
N LEU A 33 0.83 5.80 -0.72
CA LEU A 33 0.13 5.34 0.47
C LEU A 33 1.14 4.95 1.54
N VAL A 34 0.74 5.01 2.81
CA VAL A 34 1.57 4.58 3.94
C VAL A 34 0.77 3.63 4.82
N CYS A 35 1.31 2.44 5.07
CA CYS A 35 0.73 1.46 5.97
C CYS A 35 1.74 1.07 7.05
N ALA A 36 1.67 1.75 8.18
CA ALA A 36 2.53 1.52 9.35
C ALA A 36 1.87 0.53 10.33
N SER A 37 1.31 -0.56 9.83
CA SER A 37 0.67 -1.56 10.68
C SER A 37 1.68 -2.56 11.21
N ARG A 38 1.49 -3.00 12.45
CA ARG A 38 2.30 -4.05 13.09
C ARG A 38 1.75 -5.45 12.84
N ASP A 39 0.50 -5.55 12.44
CA ASP A 39 -0.16 -6.81 12.16
C ASP A 39 -1.40 -6.54 11.30
N ASP A 40 -1.22 -6.61 9.99
CA ASP A 40 -2.30 -6.50 9.02
C ASP A 40 -2.04 -7.47 7.88
N PRO A 41 -2.74 -8.61 7.85
CA PRO A 41 -2.51 -9.64 6.84
C PRO A 41 -2.80 -9.18 5.41
N MET A 42 -3.67 -8.18 5.24
CA MET A 42 -3.98 -7.62 3.91
C MET A 42 -4.63 -6.24 4.04
N PRO A 43 -3.84 -5.17 4.14
CA PRO A 43 -4.39 -3.81 4.20
C PRO A 43 -5.10 -3.45 2.90
N THR A 44 -6.43 -3.53 2.91
CA THR A 44 -7.26 -3.35 1.70
C THR A 44 -7.06 -2.00 1.04
N PHE A 45 -6.79 -0.95 1.81
CA PHE A 45 -6.54 0.38 1.23
C PHE A 45 -5.24 0.43 0.41
N VAL A 46 -4.24 -0.41 0.74
CA VAL A 46 -3.02 -0.55 -0.07
C VAL A 46 -3.35 -1.22 -1.39
N THR A 47 -4.07 -2.34 -1.37
CA THR A 47 -4.46 -3.03 -2.60
C THR A 47 -5.40 -2.19 -3.47
N GLU A 48 -6.32 -1.45 -2.86
CA GLU A 48 -7.16 -0.47 -3.57
C GLU A 48 -6.33 0.65 -4.21
N GLY A 49 -5.29 1.14 -3.52
CA GLY A 49 -4.38 2.15 -4.06
C GLY A 49 -3.58 1.68 -5.26
N LEU A 50 -3.19 0.40 -5.31
CA LEU A 50 -2.51 -0.19 -6.47
C LEU A 50 -3.36 -0.11 -7.73
N ILE A 51 -4.70 -0.20 -7.64
CA ILE A 51 -5.62 0.01 -8.77
C ILE A 51 -5.44 1.41 -9.38
N PHE A 52 -5.23 2.41 -8.51
CA PHE A 52 -4.95 3.79 -8.94
C PHE A 52 -3.49 4.01 -9.37
N GLY A 53 -2.67 2.96 -9.33
CA GLY A 53 -1.25 3.03 -9.64
C GLY A 53 -0.47 3.84 -8.61
N LYS A 54 -0.82 3.69 -7.32
CA LYS A 54 -0.16 4.38 -6.22
C LYS A 54 0.78 3.44 -5.50
N PRO A 55 2.09 3.74 -5.47
CA PRO A 55 3.03 2.96 -4.68
C PRO A 55 2.73 3.10 -3.18
N ALA A 56 3.05 2.05 -2.43
CA ALA A 56 2.86 2.05 -0.99
C ALA A 56 4.20 1.91 -0.25
N ILE A 57 4.29 2.61 0.88
CA ILE A 57 5.34 2.40 1.88
C ILE A 57 4.68 1.59 2.99
N VAL A 58 5.11 0.34 3.18
CA VAL A 58 4.49 -0.58 4.12
C VAL A 58 5.49 -1.10 5.14
N SER A 59 5.01 -1.46 6.33
CA SER A 59 5.85 -2.20 7.27
C SER A 59 6.04 -3.65 6.81
N GLU A 60 7.13 -4.28 7.21
CA GLU A 60 7.43 -5.68 6.91
C GLU A 60 6.39 -6.67 7.47
N HIS A 61 5.61 -6.24 8.47
CA HIS A 61 4.56 -7.06 9.09
C HIS A 61 3.19 -6.94 8.41
N THR A 62 3.12 -6.30 7.26
CA THR A 62 1.91 -6.35 6.43
C THR A 62 1.99 -7.50 5.44
N GLY A 63 0.87 -8.17 5.19
CA GLY A 63 0.84 -9.27 4.22
C GLY A 63 1.12 -8.83 2.78
N THR A 64 1.04 -7.55 2.50
CA THR A 64 1.42 -6.97 1.19
C THR A 64 2.94 -6.81 1.03
N ALA A 65 3.71 -6.77 2.13
CA ALA A 65 5.16 -6.52 2.09
C ALA A 65 5.91 -7.56 1.24
N GLY A 66 5.52 -8.83 1.34
CA GLY A 66 6.16 -9.91 0.60
C GLY A 66 5.96 -9.89 -0.91
N LEU A 67 5.07 -9.05 -1.43
CA LEU A 67 4.78 -8.89 -2.85
C LEU A 67 5.31 -7.57 -3.41
N ILE A 68 5.68 -6.62 -2.56
CA ILE A 68 6.23 -5.34 -2.98
C ILE A 68 7.67 -5.53 -3.45
N THR A 69 7.97 -5.03 -4.63
CA THR A 69 9.32 -4.93 -5.17
C THR A 69 9.88 -3.55 -4.88
N GLU A 70 10.89 -3.50 -4.01
CA GLU A 70 11.53 -2.26 -3.53
C GLU A 70 11.93 -1.34 -4.68
N GLY A 71 11.42 -0.10 -4.66
CA GLY A 71 11.71 0.93 -5.65
C GLY A 71 11.04 0.73 -7.02
N VAL A 72 10.23 -0.31 -7.21
CA VAL A 72 9.51 -0.61 -8.46
C VAL A 72 8.02 -0.33 -8.34
N ASP A 73 7.38 -0.81 -7.29
CA ASP A 73 5.95 -0.65 -7.04
C ASP A 73 5.64 -0.18 -5.60
N GLY A 74 6.68 -0.03 -4.77
CA GLY A 74 6.57 0.47 -3.41
C GLY A 74 7.86 0.34 -2.62
N PHE A 75 7.74 0.44 -1.30
CA PHE A 75 8.85 0.32 -0.35
C PHE A 75 8.39 -0.46 0.88
N VAL A 76 9.29 -1.25 1.43
CA VAL A 76 9.12 -1.92 2.71
C VAL A 76 10.08 -1.30 3.74
N TYR A 77 9.62 -1.06 4.95
CA TYR A 77 10.50 -0.65 6.05
C TYR A 77 10.35 -1.62 7.22
N GLU A 78 11.41 -1.74 8.02
CA GLU A 78 11.41 -2.59 9.21
C GLU A 78 10.47 -2.00 10.27
N ASP A 79 9.69 -2.88 10.89
CA ASP A 79 8.72 -2.51 11.91
C ASP A 79 9.39 -1.92 13.16
N ASP A 80 8.60 -1.11 13.88
CA ASP A 80 9.03 -0.40 15.10
C ASP A 80 10.22 0.55 14.91
N ASP A 81 10.65 0.80 13.66
CA ASP A 81 11.67 1.79 13.35
C ASP A 81 11.10 3.04 12.68
N PRO A 82 10.68 4.06 13.46
CA PRO A 82 10.12 5.29 12.92
C PRO A 82 11.14 6.10 12.11
N GLU A 83 12.44 5.91 12.33
CA GLU A 83 13.49 6.59 11.58
C GLU A 83 13.55 6.07 10.15
N LYS A 84 13.45 4.75 9.95
CA LYS A 84 13.38 4.15 8.62
C LYS A 84 12.12 4.56 7.85
N LEU A 85 10.98 4.64 8.54
CA LEU A 85 9.77 5.19 7.91
C LEU A 85 9.97 6.65 7.51
N ALA A 86 10.57 7.46 8.38
CA ALA A 86 10.86 8.86 8.09
C ALA A 86 11.81 9.03 6.88
N GLU A 87 12.84 8.18 6.76
CA GLU A 87 13.73 8.16 5.59
C GLU A 87 12.96 7.87 4.29
N ARG A 88 12.05 6.87 4.31
CA ARG A 88 11.21 6.55 3.14
C ARG A 88 10.27 7.68 2.78
N LEU A 89 9.67 8.34 3.77
CA LEU A 89 8.80 9.50 3.55
C LEU A 89 9.58 10.69 2.99
N ALA A 90 10.76 10.98 3.53
CA ALA A 90 11.63 12.03 3.02
C ALA A 90 12.00 11.78 1.55
N TRP A 91 12.41 10.55 1.23
CA TRP A 91 12.70 10.15 -0.13
C TRP A 91 11.48 10.33 -1.06
N ALA A 92 10.30 9.94 -0.60
CA ALA A 92 9.06 10.07 -1.37
C ALA A 92 8.70 11.54 -1.67
N ILE A 93 8.92 12.43 -0.70
CA ILE A 93 8.70 13.87 -0.85
C ILE A 93 9.67 14.47 -1.86
N GLU A 94 10.93 14.03 -1.87
CA GLU A 94 11.97 14.54 -2.75
C GLU A 94 11.88 14.01 -4.19
N HIS A 95 11.16 12.88 -4.41
CA HIS A 95 11.13 12.18 -5.69
C HIS A 95 9.70 11.85 -6.19
N PRO A 96 8.78 12.82 -6.25
CA PRO A 96 7.40 12.56 -6.67
C PRO A 96 7.30 12.03 -8.11
N GLU A 97 8.23 12.41 -8.99
CA GLU A 97 8.30 11.94 -10.37
C GLU A 97 8.66 10.44 -10.46
N LYS A 98 9.52 9.94 -9.56
CA LYS A 98 9.88 8.53 -9.49
C LYS A 98 8.68 7.70 -8.99
N LEU A 99 7.96 8.20 -7.98
CA LEU A 99 6.71 7.57 -7.52
C LEU A 99 5.66 7.52 -8.63
N ALA A 100 5.53 8.60 -9.40
CA ALA A 100 4.62 8.61 -10.55
C ALA A 100 5.02 7.60 -11.64
N ALA A 101 6.32 7.36 -11.84
CA ALA A 101 6.84 6.37 -12.78
C ALA A 101 6.55 4.91 -12.35
N MET A 102 6.31 4.64 -11.06
CA MET A 102 5.93 3.32 -10.54
C MET A 102 4.50 2.90 -10.90
N ARG A 103 3.68 3.80 -11.39
CA ARG A 103 2.24 3.56 -11.67
C ARG A 103 1.95 2.30 -12.49
N PRO A 104 2.65 1.98 -13.60
CA PRO A 104 2.42 0.75 -14.34
C PRO A 104 2.69 -0.50 -13.50
N ALA A 105 3.82 -0.53 -12.78
CA ALA A 105 4.20 -1.65 -11.93
C ALA A 105 3.20 -1.88 -10.78
N CYS A 106 2.71 -0.81 -10.14
CA CYS A 106 1.67 -0.91 -9.12
C CYS A 106 0.41 -1.58 -9.66
N ARG A 107 -0.03 -1.22 -10.86
CA ARG A 107 -1.22 -1.83 -11.50
C ARG A 107 -0.97 -3.28 -11.88
N GLU A 108 0.21 -3.60 -12.39
CA GLU A 108 0.59 -4.97 -12.70
C GLU A 108 0.62 -5.85 -11.44
N LEU A 109 1.15 -5.34 -10.34
CA LEU A 109 1.10 -6.02 -9.04
C LEU A 109 -0.36 -6.30 -8.62
N TYR A 110 -1.26 -5.33 -8.77
CA TYR A 110 -2.67 -5.55 -8.49
C TYR A 110 -3.27 -6.63 -9.39
N GLU A 111 -3.10 -6.53 -10.70
CA GLU A 111 -3.71 -7.46 -11.66
C GLU A 111 -3.20 -8.89 -11.47
N SER A 112 -1.93 -9.07 -11.18
CA SER A 112 -1.30 -10.39 -11.04
C SER A 112 -1.59 -11.08 -9.70
N HIS A 113 -1.88 -10.34 -8.62
CA HIS A 113 -2.00 -10.92 -7.28
C HIS A 113 -3.33 -10.62 -6.57
N TYR A 114 -3.97 -9.49 -6.87
CA TYR A 114 -5.12 -9.01 -6.11
C TYR A 114 -6.42 -8.88 -6.93
N SER A 115 -6.34 -9.04 -8.25
CA SER A 115 -7.52 -8.99 -9.10
C SER A 115 -8.43 -10.20 -8.85
N LYS A 116 -9.70 -10.07 -9.21
CA LYS A 116 -10.66 -11.17 -9.14
C LYS A 116 -10.19 -12.37 -9.96
N GLN A 117 -9.54 -12.12 -11.11
CA GLN A 117 -9.02 -13.18 -11.95
C GLN A 117 -7.86 -13.91 -11.28
N ALA A 118 -6.86 -13.16 -10.75
CA ALA A 118 -5.73 -13.74 -10.03
C ALA A 118 -6.18 -14.60 -8.84
N PHE A 119 -7.18 -14.14 -8.09
CA PHE A 119 -7.76 -14.91 -7.00
C PHE A 119 -8.42 -16.21 -7.50
N SER A 120 -9.19 -16.14 -8.58
CA SER A 120 -9.84 -17.32 -9.17
C SER A 120 -8.81 -18.34 -9.65
N ASP A 121 -7.77 -17.90 -10.33
CA ASP A 121 -6.71 -18.77 -10.87
C ASP A 121 -5.91 -19.43 -9.74
N SER A 122 -5.56 -18.66 -8.72
CA SER A 122 -4.88 -19.18 -7.53
C SER A 122 -5.71 -20.23 -6.78
N LEU A 123 -7.00 -19.98 -6.62
CA LEU A 123 -7.92 -20.94 -6.00
C LEU A 123 -8.05 -22.22 -6.82
N GLN A 124 -8.19 -22.12 -8.12
CA GLN A 124 -8.26 -23.27 -9.02
C GLN A 124 -6.97 -24.08 -8.97
N GLN A 125 -5.81 -23.42 -8.94
CA GLN A 125 -4.53 -24.10 -8.83
C GLN A 125 -4.41 -24.85 -7.50
N ALA A 126 -4.77 -24.22 -6.39
CA ALA A 126 -4.75 -24.87 -5.07
C ALA A 126 -5.68 -26.10 -5.01
N VAL A 127 -6.86 -26.01 -5.61
CA VAL A 127 -7.79 -27.16 -5.69
C VAL A 127 -7.18 -28.31 -6.49
N LYS A 128 -6.58 -28.04 -7.65
CA LYS A 128 -5.91 -29.08 -8.48
C LYS A 128 -4.78 -29.75 -7.74
N GLU A 129 -3.95 -28.99 -7.02
CA GLU A 129 -2.86 -29.56 -6.22
C GLU A 129 -3.37 -30.46 -5.10
N LEU A 130 -4.52 -30.15 -4.50
CA LEU A 130 -5.12 -30.96 -3.44
C LEU A 130 -5.85 -32.19 -3.97
N THR A 131 -6.45 -32.12 -5.15
CA THR A 131 -7.24 -33.22 -5.74
C THR A 131 -6.44 -34.13 -6.64
N GLY A 132 -5.24 -33.71 -7.05
CA GLY A 132 -4.38 -34.50 -7.96
C GLY A 132 -4.87 -34.52 -9.42
N GLU A 133 -5.75 -33.57 -9.77
CA GLU A 133 -6.26 -33.39 -11.14
C GLU A 133 -5.44 -32.38 -11.94
#